data_5280c5b5687279395a10afa559ee6138
#
_entry.id   5280c5b5687279395a10afa559ee6138
#
_cell.length_a   1.000
_cell.length_b   1.000
_cell.length_c   1.000
_cell.angle_alpha   90.00
_cell.angle_beta   90.00
_cell.angle_gamma   90.00
#
_symmetry.space_group_name_H-M   'P 1'
#
loop_
_entity.id
_entity.type
_entity.pdbx_description
1 polymer ?
#
loop_
_entity_poly.entity_id
_entity_poly.type
_entity_poly.pdbx_seq_one_letter_code
_entity_poly.pdbx_strand_id
1 'polypeptide(L)'
;MMRLTFDWDSVGLEDNIVQDGLVILSHDFPHYDVYYRISASGCGLHAMISPRNSTPSPIEMEDEDALIYRQKMVDFGLEDEWRLKGDKARIEAGLATAQLWEWKNGVQAGAWVKYHVE
;
A
#
# COMPACT_ATOMS: atom_id res chain seq x y z
N MET A 1 6.49 -3.26 15.10
CA MET A 1 6.38 -3.66 13.67
C MET A 1 5.07 -3.18 13.08
N MET A 2 5.06 -2.88 11.81
CA MET A 2 3.84 -2.46 11.11
C MET A 2 3.68 -3.19 9.79
N ARG A 3 2.42 -3.29 9.33
CA ARG A 3 2.10 -3.87 8.02
C ARG A 3 2.48 -2.90 6.92
N LEU A 4 3.13 -3.39 5.86
CA LEU A 4 3.48 -2.56 4.72
C LEU A 4 2.33 -2.56 3.72
N THR A 5 1.53 -1.50 3.81
CA THR A 5 0.39 -1.25 2.93
C THR A 5 0.46 0.17 2.38
N PHE A 6 -0.13 0.37 1.22
CA PHE A 6 -0.18 1.65 0.53
C PHE A 6 -1.63 2.00 0.17
N ASP A 7 -1.94 3.28 0.26
CA ASP A 7 -3.26 3.82 -0.09
C ASP A 7 -3.05 5.00 -1.04
N TRP A 8 -3.34 4.77 -2.31
CA TRP A 8 -3.10 5.75 -3.39
C TRP A 8 -4.42 6.34 -3.85
N ASP A 9 -4.64 7.60 -3.49
CA ASP A 9 -5.90 8.30 -3.76
C ASP A 9 -5.91 8.97 -5.15
N SER A 10 -7.10 9.07 -5.72
CA SER A 10 -7.36 9.81 -6.97
C SER A 10 -6.55 9.30 -8.17
N VAL A 11 -6.29 7.99 -8.22
CA VAL A 11 -5.57 7.32 -9.32
C VAL A 11 -6.28 6.04 -9.72
N GLY A 12 -6.05 5.60 -10.94
CA GLY A 12 -6.56 4.35 -11.49
C GLY A 12 -5.43 3.45 -11.98
N LEU A 13 -5.76 2.18 -12.22
CA LEU A 13 -4.78 1.18 -12.67
C LEU A 13 -4.15 1.55 -14.03
N GLU A 14 -4.88 2.28 -14.86
CA GLU A 14 -4.41 2.76 -16.17
C GLU A 14 -3.44 3.92 -16.09
N ASP A 15 -3.30 4.57 -14.94
CA ASP A 15 -2.39 5.70 -14.78
C ASP A 15 -0.94 5.24 -14.81
N ASN A 16 -0.10 5.90 -15.61
CA ASN A 16 1.31 5.53 -15.74
C ASN A 16 2.06 5.57 -14.40
N ILE A 17 1.74 6.56 -13.56
CA ILE A 17 2.37 6.68 -12.24
C ILE A 17 2.07 5.46 -11.36
N VAL A 18 0.87 4.90 -11.45
CA VAL A 18 0.49 3.68 -10.73
C VAL A 18 1.28 2.48 -11.24
N GLN A 19 1.36 2.32 -12.55
CA GLN A 19 2.14 1.24 -13.17
C GLN A 19 3.62 1.33 -12.76
N ASP A 20 4.20 2.51 -12.80
CA ASP A 20 5.57 2.74 -12.38
C ASP A 20 5.77 2.42 -10.88
N GLY A 21 4.82 2.82 -10.04
CA GLY A 21 4.86 2.51 -8.61
C GLY A 21 4.82 1.01 -8.32
N LEU A 22 3.97 0.27 -9.01
CA LEU A 22 3.89 -1.19 -8.86
C LEU A 22 5.17 -1.88 -9.34
N VAL A 23 5.78 -1.40 -10.43
CA VAL A 23 7.09 -1.90 -10.91
C VAL A 23 8.18 -1.65 -9.86
N ILE A 24 8.22 -0.45 -9.29
CA ILE A 24 9.20 -0.09 -8.24
C ILE A 24 9.06 -1.03 -7.04
N LEU A 25 7.83 -1.26 -6.57
CA LEU A 25 7.58 -2.17 -5.45
C LEU A 25 8.02 -3.60 -5.79
N SER A 26 7.72 -4.09 -6.97
CA SER A 26 8.13 -5.42 -7.42
C SER A 26 9.65 -5.55 -7.48
N HIS A 27 10.34 -4.51 -7.90
CA HIS A 27 11.79 -4.47 -7.95
C HIS A 27 12.42 -4.43 -6.56
N ASP A 28 11.83 -3.66 -5.64
CA ASP A 28 12.33 -3.53 -4.26
C ASP A 28 12.09 -4.81 -3.45
N PHE A 29 11.07 -5.59 -3.80
CA PHE A 29 10.69 -6.82 -3.10
C PHE A 29 10.68 -8.04 -4.04
N PRO A 30 11.86 -8.44 -4.58
CA PRO A 30 11.91 -9.48 -5.62
C PRO A 30 11.51 -10.88 -5.15
N HIS A 31 11.49 -11.11 -3.83
CA HIS A 31 11.12 -12.41 -3.23
C HIS A 31 9.70 -12.45 -2.69
N TYR A 32 8.91 -11.41 -2.97
CA TYR A 32 7.53 -11.28 -2.51
C TYR A 32 6.62 -11.00 -3.69
N ASP A 33 5.32 -11.12 -3.46
CA ASP A 33 4.31 -10.73 -4.43
C ASP A 33 3.76 -9.35 -4.11
N VAL A 34 3.49 -8.57 -5.14
CA VAL A 34 2.79 -7.29 -5.03
C VAL A 34 1.34 -7.49 -5.43
N TYR A 35 0.43 -7.06 -4.59
CA TYR A 35 -1.01 -7.08 -4.86
C TYR A 35 -1.58 -5.69 -4.87
N TYR A 36 -2.61 -5.49 -5.67
CA TYR A 36 -3.38 -4.26 -5.68
C TYR A 36 -4.88 -4.58 -5.70
N ARG A 37 -5.68 -3.61 -5.30
CA ARG A 37 -7.14 -3.65 -5.44
C ARG A 37 -7.69 -2.25 -5.59
N ILE A 38 -8.89 -2.14 -6.17
CA ILE A 38 -9.64 -0.88 -6.18
C ILE A 38 -10.08 -0.58 -4.75
N SER A 39 -9.84 0.65 -4.28
CA SER A 39 -10.26 1.06 -2.94
C SER A 39 -11.79 1.08 -2.80
N ALA A 40 -12.29 1.05 -1.57
CA ALA A 40 -13.74 1.08 -1.30
C ALA A 40 -14.40 2.35 -1.82
N SER A 41 -13.68 3.47 -1.92
CA SER A 41 -14.19 4.71 -2.51
C SER A 41 -14.38 4.64 -4.02
N GLY A 42 -13.73 3.68 -4.69
CA GLY A 42 -13.70 3.58 -6.15
C GLY A 42 -12.81 4.61 -6.85
N CYS A 43 -12.18 5.51 -6.07
CA CYS A 43 -11.38 6.61 -6.60
C CYS A 43 -9.88 6.46 -6.34
N GLY A 44 -9.42 5.28 -6.01
CA GLY A 44 -8.01 5.00 -5.72
C GLY A 44 -7.71 3.53 -5.69
N LEU A 45 -6.49 3.21 -5.30
CA LEU A 45 -5.99 1.85 -5.20
C LEU A 45 -5.35 1.61 -3.83
N HIS A 46 -5.52 0.38 -3.36
CA HIS A 46 -4.69 -0.15 -2.28
C HIS A 46 -3.61 -1.03 -2.88
N ALA A 47 -2.42 -1.01 -2.30
CA ALA A 47 -1.35 -1.92 -2.66
C ALA A 47 -0.73 -2.52 -1.41
N MET A 48 -0.17 -3.71 -1.53
CA MET A 48 0.56 -4.37 -0.45
C MET A 48 1.63 -5.30 -0.99
N ILE A 49 2.59 -5.60 -0.13
CA ILE A 49 3.59 -6.63 -0.35
C ILE A 49 3.18 -7.86 0.46
N SER A 50 3.12 -9.01 -0.18
CA SER A 50 2.63 -10.25 0.42
C SER A 50 3.64 -11.38 0.26
N PRO A 51 3.71 -12.32 1.21
CA PRO A 51 4.51 -13.54 1.02
C PRO A 51 4.05 -14.31 -0.23
N ARG A 52 5.01 -14.94 -0.92
CA ARG A 52 4.70 -15.81 -2.06
C ARG A 52 4.01 -17.10 -1.62
N ASN A 53 3.19 -17.63 -2.53
CA ASN A 53 2.53 -18.92 -2.34
C ASN A 53 1.65 -18.98 -1.09
N SER A 54 1.04 -17.85 -0.74
CA SER A 54 0.12 -17.75 0.39
C SER A 54 -1.13 -16.96 0.01
N THR A 55 -2.15 -17.01 0.86
CA THR A 55 -3.28 -16.08 0.76
C THR A 55 -2.74 -14.66 0.88
N PRO A 56 -3.19 -13.73 0.01
CA PRO A 56 -2.71 -12.34 0.06
C PRO A 56 -2.86 -11.73 1.45
N SER A 57 -1.74 -11.33 2.03
CA SER A 57 -1.72 -10.65 3.32
C SER A 57 -0.47 -9.77 3.41
N PRO A 58 -0.56 -8.57 4.00
CA PRO A 58 0.59 -7.66 4.05
C PRO A 58 1.69 -8.21 4.94
N ILE A 59 2.93 -8.08 4.50
CA ILE A 59 4.09 -8.40 5.35
C ILE A 59 4.20 -7.36 6.47
N GLU A 60 4.78 -7.79 7.57
CA GLU A 60 5.14 -6.90 8.68
C GLU A 60 6.64 -6.67 8.67
N MET A 61 7.05 -5.46 9.02
CA MET A 61 8.46 -5.09 9.16
C MET A 61 8.63 -4.05 10.26
N GLU A 62 9.88 -3.80 10.63
CA GLU A 62 10.18 -2.75 11.60
C GLU A 62 9.60 -1.42 11.14
N ASP A 63 9.07 -0.64 12.08
CA ASP A 63 8.41 0.64 11.77
C ASP A 63 9.29 1.57 10.94
N GLU A 64 10.57 1.65 11.28
CA GLU A 64 11.52 2.50 10.55
C GLU A 64 11.65 2.10 9.08
N ASP A 65 11.74 0.79 8.81
CA ASP A 65 11.88 0.28 7.45
C ASP A 65 10.61 0.50 6.64
N ALA A 66 9.45 0.22 7.23
CA ALA A 66 8.16 0.45 6.57
C ALA A 66 7.95 1.92 6.21
N LEU A 67 8.33 2.83 7.11
CA LEU A 67 8.21 4.26 6.87
C LEU A 67 9.13 4.74 5.73
N ILE A 68 10.30 4.12 5.53
CA ILE A 68 11.19 4.42 4.40
C ILE A 68 10.47 4.12 3.07
N TYR A 69 9.81 2.97 2.94
CA TYR A 69 9.08 2.63 1.73
C TYR A 69 7.86 3.52 1.52
N ARG A 70 7.16 3.88 2.59
CA ARG A 70 6.05 4.85 2.52
C ARG A 70 6.54 6.21 2.05
N GLN A 71 7.66 6.70 2.60
CA GLN A 71 8.25 7.96 2.19
C GLN A 71 8.66 7.94 0.72
N LYS A 72 9.21 6.84 0.24
CA LYS A 72 9.54 6.68 -1.17
C LYS A 72 8.32 6.87 -2.07
N MET A 73 7.18 6.30 -1.69
CA MET A 73 5.94 6.45 -2.44
C MET A 73 5.34 7.86 -2.33
N VAL A 74 5.51 8.54 -1.20
CA VAL A 74 5.15 9.97 -1.06
C VAL A 74 6.00 10.82 -1.99
N ASP A 75 7.30 10.60 -2.02
CA ASP A 75 8.23 11.34 -2.88
C ASP A 75 7.95 11.09 -4.36
N PHE A 76 7.48 9.90 -4.68
CA PHE A 76 7.08 9.53 -6.03
C PHE A 76 5.74 10.14 -6.45
N GLY A 77 4.94 10.63 -5.49
CA GLY A 77 3.67 11.28 -5.76
C GLY A 77 2.43 10.39 -5.69
N LEU A 78 2.56 9.19 -5.17
CA LEU A 78 1.44 8.23 -5.04
C LEU A 78 0.84 8.17 -3.63
N GLU A 79 1.67 8.08 -2.60
CA GLU A 79 1.18 7.96 -1.21
C GLU A 79 0.88 9.33 -0.63
N ASP A 80 -0.17 9.42 0.22
CA ASP A 80 -0.56 10.65 0.90
C ASP A 80 0.43 10.95 2.04
N GLU A 81 1.02 12.14 1.99
CA GLU A 81 1.92 12.64 3.03
C GLU A 81 1.25 12.70 4.40
N TRP A 82 -0.03 13.03 4.47
CA TRP A 82 -0.76 13.11 5.73
C TRP A 82 -0.93 11.74 6.39
N ARG A 83 -1.15 10.69 5.58
CA ARG A 83 -1.19 9.32 6.09
C ARG A 83 0.16 8.92 6.69
N LEU A 84 1.26 9.27 6.03
CA LEU A 84 2.60 9.02 6.54
C LEU A 84 2.85 9.76 7.85
N LYS A 85 2.53 11.04 7.92
CA LYS A 85 2.68 11.86 9.13
C LYS A 85 1.79 11.34 10.26
N GLY A 86 0.57 10.93 9.95
CA GLY A 86 -0.35 10.35 10.92
C GLY A 86 0.19 9.05 11.52
N ASP A 87 0.77 8.18 10.71
CA ASP A 87 1.36 6.94 11.22
C ASP A 87 2.62 7.18 12.03
N LYS A 88 3.47 8.14 11.66
CA LYS A 88 4.61 8.53 12.50
C LYS A 88 4.15 8.99 13.88
N ALA A 89 3.11 9.82 13.94
CA ALA A 89 2.55 10.29 15.21
C ALA A 89 1.95 9.15 16.04
N ARG A 90 1.26 8.20 15.41
CA ARG A 90 0.70 7.03 16.09
C ARG A 90 1.80 6.15 16.68
N ILE A 91 2.87 5.91 15.95
CA ILE A 91 4.02 5.13 16.44
C ILE A 91 4.63 5.80 17.67
N GLU A 92 4.84 7.11 17.63
CA GLU A 92 5.38 7.86 18.78
C GLU A 92 4.46 7.80 20.00
N ALA A 93 3.15 7.75 19.79
CA ALA A 93 2.15 7.62 20.86
C ALA A 93 1.88 6.18 21.31
N GLY A 94 2.54 5.19 20.69
CA GLY A 94 2.31 3.77 20.99
C GLY A 94 0.98 3.23 20.46
N LEU A 95 0.39 3.89 19.47
CA LEU A 95 -0.88 3.50 18.87
C LEU A 95 -0.66 2.70 17.59
N ALA A 96 -1.70 1.94 17.18
CA ALA A 96 -1.68 1.20 15.93
C ALA A 96 -1.65 2.14 14.71
N THR A 97 -0.93 1.74 13.67
CA THR A 97 -0.88 2.47 12.40
C THR A 97 -2.19 2.34 11.62
N ALA A 98 -2.40 3.24 10.66
CA ALA A 98 -3.59 3.24 9.84
C ALA A 98 -3.69 1.94 9.01
N GLN A 99 -4.91 1.42 8.91
CA GLN A 99 -5.20 0.23 8.13
C GLN A 99 -5.97 0.58 6.87
N LEU A 100 -5.91 -0.29 5.88
CA LEU A 100 -6.70 -0.16 4.67
C LEU A 100 -8.16 -0.49 4.97
N TRP A 101 -9.07 0.32 4.44
CA TRP A 101 -10.51 0.13 4.64
C TRP A 101 -11.05 -0.91 3.66
N GLU A 102 -11.60 -2.00 4.21
CA GLU A 102 -12.33 -2.99 3.41
C GLU A 102 -13.70 -2.46 2.97
N TRP A 103 -14.38 -1.71 3.85
CA TRP A 103 -15.68 -1.12 3.61
C TRP A 103 -15.66 0.36 3.88
N LYS A 104 -16.30 1.13 3.01
CA LYS A 104 -16.47 2.57 3.19
C LYS A 104 -17.81 2.99 2.61
N ASN A 105 -18.66 3.65 3.44
CA ASN A 105 -20.00 4.09 3.04
C ASN A 105 -20.84 2.98 2.40
N GLY A 106 -20.73 1.76 2.93
CA GLY A 106 -21.48 0.60 2.43
C GLY A 106 -20.92 -0.04 1.17
N VAL A 107 -19.77 0.43 0.67
CA VAL A 107 -19.11 -0.11 -0.52
C VAL A 107 -17.88 -0.90 -0.11
N GLN A 108 -17.76 -2.11 -0.62
CA GLN A 108 -16.61 -2.98 -0.38
C GLN A 108 -15.47 -2.67 -1.36
N ALA A 109 -14.23 -2.72 -0.86
CA ALA A 109 -13.04 -2.69 -1.72
C ALA A 109 -13.03 -3.88 -2.68
N GLY A 110 -12.42 -3.71 -3.85
CA GLY A 110 -12.29 -4.77 -4.83
C GLY A 110 -11.45 -5.95 -4.36
N ALA A 111 -11.48 -7.04 -5.10
CA ALA A 111 -10.64 -8.19 -4.82
C ALA A 111 -9.16 -7.87 -5.03
N TRP A 112 -8.29 -8.47 -4.22
CA TRP A 112 -6.85 -8.37 -4.42
C TRP A 112 -6.42 -9.08 -5.69
N VAL A 113 -5.64 -8.40 -6.50
CA VAL A 113 -5.10 -8.89 -7.78
C VAL A 113 -3.58 -8.87 -7.70
N LYS A 114 -2.97 -9.99 -8.07
CA LYS A 114 -1.50 -10.07 -8.12
C LYS A 114 -0.98 -9.27 -9.30
N TYR A 115 -0.01 -8.40 -9.05
CA TYR A 115 0.68 -7.67 -10.10
C TYR A 115 1.74 -8.54 -10.75
N HIS A 116 1.73 -8.60 -12.08
CA HIS A 116 2.74 -9.32 -12.86
C HIS A 116 3.58 -8.30 -13.62
N VAL A 117 4.89 -8.34 -13.38
CA VAL A 117 5.86 -7.54 -14.16
C VAL A 117 6.07 -8.23 -15.51
N GLU A 118 5.87 -7.45 -16.55
CA GLU A 118 6.15 -7.92 -17.92
C GLU A 118 7.62 -7.73 -18.30
#